data_64d8760701967fc201b153b50db15489
#
_entry.id   64d8760701967fc201b153b50db15489
#
_cell.length_a   1.000
_cell.length_b   1.000
_cell.length_c   1.000
_cell.angle_alpha   90.00
_cell.angle_beta   90.00
_cell.angle_gamma   90.00
#
_symmetry.space_group_name_H-M   'P 1'
#
loop_
_entity.id
_entity.type
_entity.pdbx_description
1 polymer ?
#
loop_
_entity_poly.entity_id
_entity_poly.type
_entity_poly.pdbx_seq_one_letter_code
_entity_poly.pdbx_strand_id
1 'polypeptide(L)'
;MRMAMSSISSVKLSIFLLLLAVPIAVWAKKSGDVSELQIGVKYKPATCDVQAHKGDKVKVHYRGKLTDGTVFDSSFERGNPIEFELGSGQVIKGWDQGLLGMCVGEKRKLKIPAKMGYGEQGSPPTIPGGATLIFDTELVAVNGKTTPGAESDAGEL
;
A
#
# COMPACT_ATOMS: atom_id res chain seq x y z
N MET A 1 63.92 34.79 -58.44
CA MET A 1 64.48 35.24 -57.17
C MET A 1 63.36 35.66 -56.26
N ARG A 2 63.29 35.15 -55.02
CA ARG A 2 62.40 35.40 -53.88
C ARG A 2 61.03 34.74 -53.89
N MET A 3 61.01 33.70 -53.17
CA MET A 3 59.82 32.98 -52.59
C MET A 3 59.05 33.92 -51.70
N ALA A 4 57.75 33.89 -51.84
CA ALA A 4 56.80 34.39 -50.80
C ALA A 4 56.01 33.23 -50.30
N MET A 5 56.25 32.84 -49.05
CA MET A 5 55.52 31.82 -48.34
C MET A 5 54.13 32.41 -47.94
N SER A 6 53.07 31.77 -48.41
CA SER A 6 51.74 32.08 -48.02
C SER A 6 51.40 31.32 -46.73
N SER A 7 51.05 32.07 -45.68
CA SER A 7 50.66 31.59 -44.38
C SER A 7 49.25 30.96 -44.45
N ILE A 8 49.20 29.70 -44.08
CA ILE A 8 47.88 28.99 -43.91
C ILE A 8 47.33 29.36 -42.56
N SER A 9 46.25 30.14 -42.59
CA SER A 9 45.50 30.52 -41.41
C SER A 9 44.70 29.32 -40.87
N SER A 10 45.06 28.87 -39.68
CA SER A 10 44.35 27.83 -38.95
C SER A 10 42.97 28.31 -38.52
N VAL A 11 41.94 27.85 -39.21
CA VAL A 11 40.56 28.01 -38.75
C VAL A 11 40.31 27.02 -37.61
N LYS A 12 40.34 27.51 -36.40
CA LYS A 12 39.94 26.74 -35.21
C LYS A 12 38.42 26.54 -35.27
N LEU A 13 38.02 25.30 -35.64
CA LEU A 13 36.66 24.84 -35.60
C LEU A 13 36.30 24.56 -34.12
N SER A 14 35.72 25.55 -33.42
CA SER A 14 35.15 25.39 -32.09
C SER A 14 33.85 24.61 -32.22
N ILE A 15 33.91 23.31 -31.97
CA ILE A 15 32.72 22.48 -31.79
C ILE A 15 32.14 22.82 -30.42
N PHE A 16 31.13 23.69 -30.40
CA PHE A 16 30.31 23.94 -29.20
C PHE A 16 29.40 22.72 -28.99
N LEU A 17 29.89 21.77 -28.17
CA LEU A 17 29.06 20.65 -27.73
C LEU A 17 28.03 21.15 -26.72
N LEU A 18 26.86 21.51 -27.23
CA LEU A 18 25.70 21.89 -26.39
C LEU A 18 25.18 20.62 -25.70
N LEU A 19 25.72 20.33 -24.53
CA LEU A 19 25.16 19.31 -23.63
C LEU A 19 23.77 19.81 -23.17
N LEU A 20 22.73 19.36 -23.85
CA LEU A 20 21.35 19.45 -23.37
C LEU A 20 21.26 18.57 -22.13
N ALA A 21 21.46 19.16 -20.97
CA ALA A 21 21.12 18.53 -19.69
C ALA A 21 19.59 18.38 -19.64
N VAL A 22 19.11 17.23 -20.09
CA VAL A 22 17.71 16.83 -19.84
C VAL A 22 17.61 16.62 -18.34
N PRO A 23 16.78 17.38 -17.60
CA PRO A 23 16.58 17.08 -16.21
C PRO A 23 15.86 15.73 -16.14
N ILE A 24 16.58 14.69 -15.75
CA ILE A 24 15.95 13.44 -15.33
C ILE A 24 15.19 13.80 -14.06
N ALA A 25 13.89 14.01 -14.17
CA ALA A 25 13.03 14.09 -13.03
C ALA A 25 13.08 12.75 -12.31
N VAL A 26 14.03 12.62 -11.41
CA VAL A 26 14.06 11.50 -10.46
C VAL A 26 12.83 11.69 -9.58
N TRP A 27 11.79 10.95 -9.89
CA TRP A 27 10.62 10.83 -9.02
C TRP A 27 11.12 10.18 -7.73
N ALA A 28 11.43 11.02 -6.76
CA ALA A 28 11.85 10.56 -5.45
C ALA A 28 10.68 9.77 -4.84
N LYS A 29 10.82 8.44 -4.82
CA LYS A 29 9.90 7.57 -4.10
C LYS A 29 9.93 8.02 -2.64
N LYS A 30 8.78 8.46 -2.13
CA LYS A 30 8.66 8.91 -0.74
C LYS A 30 9.06 7.75 0.18
N SER A 31 9.85 8.05 1.22
CA SER A 31 10.26 7.03 2.20
C SER A 31 9.03 6.31 2.75
N GLY A 32 9.02 4.97 2.66
CA GLY A 32 7.91 4.13 3.11
C GLY A 32 6.95 3.69 2.00
N ASP A 33 7.02 4.28 0.79
CA ASP A 33 6.18 3.85 -0.32
C ASP A 33 6.60 2.49 -0.87
N VAL A 34 5.59 1.69 -1.23
CA VAL A 34 5.77 0.35 -1.80
C VAL A 34 5.20 0.27 -3.21
N SER A 35 5.79 -0.56 -4.05
CA SER A 35 5.30 -0.83 -5.42
C SER A 35 4.39 -2.06 -5.51
N GLU A 36 4.50 -2.95 -4.53
CA GLU A 36 3.74 -4.20 -4.44
C GLU A 36 3.12 -4.36 -3.06
N LEU A 37 2.05 -5.16 -2.99
CA LEU A 37 1.43 -5.53 -1.73
C LEU A 37 2.43 -6.26 -0.83
N GLN A 38 2.59 -5.78 0.39
CA GLN A 38 3.39 -6.44 1.41
C GLN A 38 2.49 -6.88 2.56
N ILE A 39 2.62 -8.15 2.96
CA ILE A 39 1.84 -8.77 4.01
C ILE A 39 2.77 -9.21 5.13
N GLY A 40 2.60 -8.64 6.31
CA GLY A 40 3.32 -9.04 7.52
C GLY A 40 2.38 -9.67 8.53
N VAL A 41 2.56 -10.95 8.84
CA VAL A 41 1.80 -11.61 9.92
C VAL A 41 2.35 -11.11 11.25
N LYS A 42 1.51 -10.49 12.05
CA LYS A 42 1.86 -9.94 13.38
C LYS A 42 1.51 -10.89 14.50
N TYR A 43 0.43 -11.61 14.32
CA TYR A 43 -0.01 -12.66 15.22
C TYR A 43 -0.77 -13.72 14.43
N LYS A 44 -0.54 -14.96 14.74
CA LYS A 44 -1.31 -16.09 14.23
C LYS A 44 -1.69 -16.99 15.39
N PRO A 45 -2.97 -17.38 15.52
CA PRO A 45 -3.39 -18.29 16.57
C PRO A 45 -2.72 -19.65 16.41
N ALA A 46 -2.55 -20.38 17.52
CA ALA A 46 -1.91 -21.70 17.53
C ALA A 46 -2.68 -22.72 16.70
N THR A 47 -3.99 -22.61 16.69
CA THR A 47 -4.90 -23.40 15.83
C THR A 47 -5.59 -22.49 14.82
N CYS A 48 -5.82 -22.97 13.62
CA CYS A 48 -6.45 -22.26 12.55
C CYS A 48 -7.63 -23.08 12.01
N ASP A 49 -8.69 -23.11 12.79
CA ASP A 49 -9.87 -23.93 12.49
C ASP A 49 -10.71 -23.33 11.36
N VAL A 50 -10.66 -22.00 11.22
CA VAL A 50 -11.41 -21.25 10.22
C VAL A 50 -10.48 -20.27 9.52
N GLN A 51 -10.38 -20.39 8.20
CA GLN A 51 -9.64 -19.49 7.33
C GLN A 51 -10.55 -18.73 6.39
N ALA A 52 -10.17 -17.50 6.05
CA ALA A 52 -10.87 -16.67 5.08
C ALA A 52 -10.49 -17.05 3.65
N HIS A 53 -11.50 -17.35 2.82
CA HIS A 53 -11.37 -17.65 1.40
C HIS A 53 -12.19 -16.66 0.57
N LYS A 54 -11.91 -16.62 -0.72
CA LYS A 54 -12.71 -15.82 -1.65
C LYS A 54 -14.17 -16.25 -1.60
N GLY A 55 -15.07 -15.27 -1.49
CA GLY A 55 -16.52 -15.48 -1.37
C GLY A 55 -17.02 -15.56 0.07
N ASP A 56 -16.12 -15.65 1.05
CA ASP A 56 -16.53 -15.66 2.45
C ASP A 56 -16.94 -14.26 2.93
N LYS A 57 -17.97 -14.23 3.78
CA LYS A 57 -18.36 -13.04 4.51
C LYS A 57 -17.47 -12.92 5.75
N VAL A 58 -16.65 -11.88 5.77
CA VAL A 58 -15.64 -11.67 6.82
C VAL A 58 -15.95 -10.42 7.65
N LYS A 59 -15.62 -10.48 8.94
CA LYS A 59 -15.62 -9.32 9.85
C LYS A 59 -14.20 -9.00 10.22
N VAL A 60 -13.79 -7.73 10.01
CA VAL A 60 -12.41 -7.30 10.18
C VAL A 60 -12.35 -6.01 10.99
N HIS A 61 -11.58 -6.03 12.07
CA HIS A 61 -11.12 -4.80 12.71
C HIS A 61 -9.86 -4.29 12.01
N TYR A 62 -9.73 -2.96 11.91
CA TYR A 62 -8.60 -2.35 11.27
C TYR A 62 -8.27 -0.95 11.78
N ARG A 63 -7.03 -0.55 11.55
CA ARG A 63 -6.56 0.84 11.62
C ARG A 63 -5.76 1.15 10.38
N GLY A 64 -6.21 2.14 9.60
CA GLY A 64 -5.56 2.61 8.39
C GLY A 64 -4.73 3.87 8.64
N LYS A 65 -3.49 3.86 8.12
CA LYS A 65 -2.51 4.95 8.26
C LYS A 65 -1.85 5.25 6.92
N LEU A 66 -1.45 6.50 6.75
CA LEU A 66 -0.49 6.91 5.72
C LEU A 66 0.94 6.55 6.14
N THR A 67 1.90 6.68 5.22
CA THR A 67 3.33 6.39 5.50
C THR A 67 3.96 7.34 6.50
N ASP A 68 3.39 8.52 6.72
CA ASP A 68 3.79 9.47 7.74
C ASP A 68 3.22 9.16 9.15
N GLY A 69 2.39 8.11 9.25
CA GLY A 69 1.76 7.69 10.49
C GLY A 69 0.38 8.31 10.75
N THR A 70 -0.08 9.23 9.90
CA THR A 70 -1.42 9.83 10.03
C THR A 70 -2.49 8.75 9.90
N VAL A 71 -3.30 8.57 10.95
CA VAL A 71 -4.45 7.66 10.95
C VAL A 71 -5.59 8.32 10.18
N PHE A 72 -6.09 7.65 9.15
CA PHE A 72 -7.21 8.16 8.36
C PHE A 72 -8.54 7.47 8.67
N ASP A 73 -8.49 6.26 9.20
CA ASP A 73 -9.71 5.52 9.59
C ASP A 73 -9.37 4.39 10.57
N SER A 74 -10.31 4.07 11.46
CA SER A 74 -10.15 3.00 12.44
C SER A 74 -11.51 2.45 12.88
N SER A 75 -11.71 1.15 12.69
CA SER A 75 -12.89 0.44 13.20
C SER A 75 -12.83 0.23 14.72
N PHE A 76 -11.61 0.20 15.29
CA PHE A 76 -11.46 0.09 16.76
C PHE A 76 -12.04 1.29 17.49
N GLU A 77 -11.90 2.50 16.92
CA GLU A 77 -12.44 3.72 17.51
C GLU A 77 -13.98 3.78 17.41
N ARG A 78 -14.56 3.12 16.39
CA ARG A 78 -16.01 2.99 16.24
C ARG A 78 -16.61 1.87 17.06
N GLY A 79 -15.78 0.96 17.61
CA GLY A 79 -16.19 -0.20 18.39
C GLY A 79 -16.76 -1.38 17.60
N ASN A 80 -16.91 -1.25 16.26
CA ASN A 80 -17.49 -2.28 15.41
C ASN A 80 -16.58 -2.64 14.25
N PRO A 81 -16.34 -3.95 13.98
CA PRO A 81 -15.64 -4.38 12.77
C PRO A 81 -16.50 -4.10 11.54
N ILE A 82 -15.84 -3.97 10.39
CA ILE A 82 -16.57 -3.94 9.11
C ILE A 82 -16.82 -5.35 8.62
N GLU A 83 -17.93 -5.54 7.92
CA GLU A 83 -18.32 -6.80 7.29
C GLU A 83 -18.40 -6.62 5.78
N PHE A 84 -17.80 -7.55 5.03
CA PHE A 84 -17.86 -7.57 3.58
C PHE A 84 -17.58 -8.98 3.05
N GLU A 85 -17.88 -9.20 1.76
CA GLU A 85 -17.55 -10.44 1.05
C GLU A 85 -16.13 -10.33 0.46
N LEU A 86 -15.23 -11.23 0.89
CA LEU A 86 -13.82 -11.24 0.50
C LEU A 86 -13.65 -11.63 -0.98
N GLY A 87 -12.87 -10.83 -1.70
CA GLY A 87 -12.57 -11.07 -3.11
C GLY A 87 -13.67 -10.65 -4.08
N SER A 88 -14.69 -9.93 -3.62
CA SER A 88 -15.82 -9.47 -4.44
C SER A 88 -15.64 -8.06 -5.03
N GLY A 89 -14.58 -7.34 -4.64
CA GLY A 89 -14.37 -5.94 -5.02
C GLY A 89 -15.18 -4.94 -4.18
N GLN A 90 -15.77 -5.36 -3.07
CA GLN A 90 -16.44 -4.46 -2.13
C GLN A 90 -15.46 -3.56 -1.37
N VAL A 91 -14.20 -3.97 -1.31
CA VAL A 91 -13.10 -3.25 -0.66
C VAL A 91 -11.94 -3.07 -1.66
N ILE A 92 -10.94 -2.30 -1.27
CA ILE A 92 -9.74 -2.09 -2.11
C ILE A 92 -9.03 -3.41 -2.40
N LYS A 93 -8.39 -3.52 -3.57
CA LYS A 93 -7.71 -4.75 -4.03
C LYS A 93 -6.68 -5.29 -3.04
N GLY A 94 -5.99 -4.39 -2.34
CA GLY A 94 -5.03 -4.77 -1.32
C GLY A 94 -5.63 -5.56 -0.16
N TRP A 95 -6.89 -5.31 0.18
CA TRP A 95 -7.62 -6.08 1.17
C TRP A 95 -8.12 -7.40 0.62
N ASP A 96 -8.75 -7.38 -0.57
CA ASP A 96 -9.25 -8.61 -1.20
C ASP A 96 -8.15 -9.66 -1.38
N GLN A 97 -6.90 -9.24 -1.58
CA GLN A 97 -5.75 -10.13 -1.68
C GLN A 97 -5.02 -10.34 -0.36
N GLY A 98 -4.86 -9.28 0.44
CA GLY A 98 -4.05 -9.30 1.65
C GLY A 98 -4.67 -10.08 2.81
N LEU A 99 -5.98 -10.29 2.80
CA LEU A 99 -6.73 -10.99 3.86
C LEU A 99 -7.01 -12.46 3.52
N LEU A 100 -6.72 -12.90 2.28
CA LEU A 100 -6.88 -14.30 1.91
C LEU A 100 -6.04 -15.22 2.81
N GLY A 101 -6.62 -16.34 3.24
CA GLY A 101 -5.96 -17.33 4.08
C GLY A 101 -5.72 -16.89 5.52
N MET A 102 -6.28 -15.74 5.94
CA MET A 102 -6.24 -15.32 7.33
C MET A 102 -7.03 -16.27 8.22
N CYS A 103 -6.45 -16.69 9.33
CA CYS A 103 -7.19 -17.41 10.36
C CYS A 103 -8.02 -16.44 11.20
N VAL A 104 -9.17 -16.87 11.70
CA VAL A 104 -9.92 -16.08 12.69
C VAL A 104 -9.02 -15.84 13.92
N GLY A 105 -8.91 -14.58 14.36
CA GLY A 105 -7.99 -14.13 15.40
C GLY A 105 -6.59 -13.75 14.91
N GLU A 106 -6.25 -13.99 13.65
CA GLU A 106 -4.97 -13.58 13.06
C GLU A 106 -4.91 -12.06 12.89
N LYS A 107 -3.71 -11.50 13.11
CA LYS A 107 -3.41 -10.08 12.88
C LYS A 107 -2.36 -9.93 11.80
N ARG A 108 -2.65 -9.10 10.81
CA ARG A 108 -1.73 -8.77 9.73
C ARG A 108 -1.49 -7.27 9.64
N LYS A 109 -0.29 -6.92 9.20
CA LYS A 109 0.02 -5.59 8.69
C LYS A 109 0.11 -5.66 7.18
N LEU A 110 -0.70 -4.86 6.50
CA LEU A 110 -0.68 -4.73 5.05
C LEU A 110 -0.05 -3.39 4.67
N LYS A 111 0.93 -3.40 3.75
CA LYS A 111 1.36 -2.19 3.05
C LYS A 111 0.87 -2.29 1.62
N ILE A 112 0.00 -1.38 1.24
CA ILE A 112 -0.77 -1.45 0.00
C ILE A 112 -0.33 -0.30 -0.90
N PRO A 113 0.24 -0.59 -2.10
CA PRO A 113 0.56 0.44 -3.06
C PRO A 113 -0.70 1.13 -3.58
N ALA A 114 -0.58 2.37 -4.03
CA ALA A 114 -1.72 3.15 -4.53
C ALA A 114 -2.53 2.41 -5.60
N LYS A 115 -1.89 1.67 -6.51
CA LYS A 115 -2.56 0.87 -7.56
C LYS A 115 -3.51 -0.21 -7.04
N MET A 116 -3.34 -0.63 -5.79
CA MET A 116 -4.20 -1.60 -5.09
C MET A 116 -5.02 -0.96 -3.96
N GLY A 117 -4.92 0.34 -3.81
CA GLY A 117 -5.67 1.17 -2.87
C GLY A 117 -6.56 2.16 -3.62
N TYR A 118 -6.33 3.45 -3.42
CA TYR A 118 -7.14 4.53 -4.00
C TYR A 118 -6.53 5.19 -5.24
N GLY A 119 -5.42 4.64 -5.77
CA GLY A 119 -4.82 5.08 -7.03
C GLY A 119 -4.26 6.50 -6.99
N GLU A 120 -4.07 7.07 -8.19
CA GLU A 120 -3.56 8.43 -8.35
C GLU A 120 -4.59 9.52 -7.98
N GLN A 121 -5.86 9.17 -7.87
CA GLN A 121 -6.91 10.09 -7.44
C GLN A 121 -6.98 10.21 -5.92
N GLY A 122 -6.59 9.16 -5.17
CA GLY A 122 -6.74 9.11 -3.73
C GLY A 122 -8.20 9.08 -3.28
N SER A 123 -8.42 9.49 -2.03
CA SER A 123 -9.74 9.71 -1.43
C SER A 123 -9.70 11.01 -0.61
N PRO A 124 -9.76 12.18 -1.30
CA PRO A 124 -9.68 13.47 -0.63
C PRO A 124 -10.82 13.69 0.37
N PRO A 125 -10.63 14.51 1.41
CA PRO A 125 -9.39 15.24 1.73
C PRO A 125 -8.32 14.41 2.46
N THR A 126 -8.64 13.19 2.88
CA THR A 126 -7.87 12.42 3.86
C THR A 126 -6.73 11.62 3.23
N ILE A 127 -6.97 10.98 2.07
CA ILE A 127 -5.99 10.14 1.39
C ILE A 127 -5.55 10.84 0.10
N PRO A 128 -4.29 11.31 0.02
CA PRO A 128 -3.77 11.92 -1.19
C PRO A 128 -3.62 10.91 -2.33
N GLY A 129 -3.60 11.41 -3.57
CA GLY A 129 -3.31 10.59 -4.74
C GLY A 129 -1.92 9.96 -4.66
N GLY A 130 -1.77 8.74 -5.16
CA GLY A 130 -0.51 8.01 -5.17
C GLY A 130 -0.08 7.46 -3.80
N ALA A 131 -0.93 7.55 -2.76
CA ALA A 131 -0.57 7.17 -1.40
C ALA A 131 -0.45 5.65 -1.22
N THR A 132 0.65 5.22 -0.63
CA THR A 132 0.76 3.90 0.00
C THR A 132 -0.03 3.90 1.30
N LEU A 133 -0.84 2.87 1.51
CA LEU A 133 -1.65 2.70 2.71
C LEU A 133 -1.06 1.62 3.61
N ILE A 134 -1.11 1.85 4.91
CA ILE A 134 -0.69 0.87 5.91
C ILE A 134 -1.90 0.51 6.76
N PHE A 135 -2.28 -0.76 6.77
CA PHE A 135 -3.36 -1.26 7.61
C PHE A 135 -2.84 -2.26 8.63
N ASP A 136 -3.18 -2.03 9.88
CA ASP A 136 -3.15 -3.06 10.91
C ASP A 136 -4.55 -3.69 10.91
N THR A 137 -4.65 -5.00 10.67
CA THR A 137 -5.92 -5.73 10.52
C THR A 137 -6.01 -6.91 11.48
N GLU A 138 -7.22 -7.23 11.92
CA GLU A 138 -7.56 -8.40 12.73
C GLU A 138 -8.82 -9.05 12.18
N LEU A 139 -8.75 -10.35 11.84
CA LEU A 139 -9.89 -11.11 11.39
C LEU A 139 -10.71 -11.58 12.59
N VAL A 140 -11.92 -11.07 12.70
CA VAL A 140 -12.81 -11.34 13.84
C VAL A 140 -13.69 -12.56 13.59
N ALA A 141 -14.24 -12.67 12.38
CA ALA A 141 -15.14 -13.77 12.02
C ALA A 141 -15.11 -14.08 10.52
N VAL A 142 -15.45 -15.31 10.20
CA VAL A 142 -15.69 -15.81 8.82
C VAL A 142 -17.02 -16.54 8.82
N ASN A 143 -17.96 -16.09 7.97
CA ASN A 143 -19.32 -16.68 7.84
C ASN A 143 -20.01 -16.86 9.20
N GLY A 144 -19.87 -15.88 10.09
CA GLY A 144 -20.42 -15.88 11.44
C GLY A 144 -19.65 -16.72 12.47
N LYS A 145 -18.58 -17.42 12.06
CA LYS A 145 -17.73 -18.20 12.98
C LYS A 145 -16.64 -17.32 13.56
N THR A 146 -16.59 -17.24 14.88
CA THR A 146 -15.58 -16.53 15.67
C THR A 146 -14.59 -17.51 16.31
N THR A 147 -13.56 -17.00 16.97
CA THR A 147 -12.68 -17.84 17.80
C THR A 147 -13.48 -18.43 18.97
N PRO A 148 -13.35 -19.74 19.28
CA PRO A 148 -13.94 -20.30 20.48
C PRO A 148 -13.47 -19.53 21.72
N GLY A 149 -14.36 -18.90 22.45
CA GLY A 149 -14.08 -18.10 23.65
C GLY A 149 -14.24 -16.58 23.49
N ALA A 150 -14.48 -16.06 22.29
CA ALA A 150 -14.72 -14.61 22.08
C ALA A 150 -16.17 -14.17 22.37
N GLU A 151 -17.09 -15.11 22.57
CA GLU A 151 -18.52 -14.82 22.83
C GLU A 151 -18.86 -14.54 24.29
N SER A 152 -17.89 -14.63 25.22
CA SER A 152 -18.18 -14.51 26.65
C SER A 152 -18.08 -13.09 27.23
N ASP A 153 -17.63 -12.08 26.46
CA ASP A 153 -17.46 -10.72 26.99
C ASP A 153 -18.52 -9.69 26.51
N ALA A 154 -19.51 -10.12 25.72
CA ALA A 154 -20.56 -9.21 25.21
C ALA A 154 -21.90 -9.32 25.96
N GLY A 155 -21.95 -9.97 27.10
CA GLY A 155 -23.22 -10.29 27.78
C GLY A 155 -23.26 -10.15 29.30
N GLU A 156 -22.57 -9.17 29.89
CA GLU A 156 -22.84 -8.75 31.27
C GLU A 156 -22.43 -7.29 31.50
N LEU A 157 -23.34 -6.39 31.26
CA LEU A 157 -23.52 -5.14 31.99
C LEU A 157 -24.98 -4.76 31.97
#